data_418f2fe01e266906cc6a67106cc4a987
#
_entry.id   418f2fe01e266906cc6a67106cc4a987
#
_cell.length_a   1.000
_cell.length_b   1.000
_cell.length_c   1.000
_cell.angle_alpha   90.00
_cell.angle_beta   90.00
_cell.angle_gamma   90.00
#
_symmetry.space_group_name_H-M   'P 1'
#
loop_
_entity.id
_entity.type
_entity.pdbx_description
1 polymer ?
#
loop_
_entity_poly.entity_id
_entity_poly.type
_entity_poly.pdbx_seq_one_letter_code
_entity_poly.pdbx_strand_id
1 'polypeptide(L)'
;MIKREEVYKIGIFNKPHGIHGELSFTFTDDIFDRVEAEYLICLLDGILVPFFLEEYRFRSDTTALVKLEGVDTAERARMFTNIEVYFPLKHAEEAGPGELSWDFFVGFRMEEVHHGTLGEVTDVDTSTINTLFVVDYQGEELLVPAQEEFIIDIDQKHKVITVDLPEGLIALDETEEV
;
A
#
# COMPACT_ATOMS: atom_id res chain seq x y z
N MET A 1 7.22 -13.70 14.19
CA MET A 1 6.36 -13.73 12.99
C MET A 1 5.93 -12.29 12.71
N ILE A 2 6.13 -11.81 11.48
CA ILE A 2 5.73 -10.46 11.08
C ILE A 2 4.20 -10.43 10.98
N LYS A 3 3.58 -9.45 11.64
CA LYS A 3 2.13 -9.30 11.64
C LYS A 3 1.69 -8.31 10.56
N ARG A 4 0.48 -8.49 10.03
CA ARG A 4 -0.08 -7.63 8.99
C ARG A 4 -0.17 -6.16 9.42
N GLU A 5 -0.42 -5.91 10.70
CA GLU A 5 -0.50 -4.58 11.31
C GLU A 5 0.84 -3.84 11.46
N GLU A 6 1.97 -4.56 11.25
CA GLU A 6 3.33 -4.00 11.36
C GLU A 6 3.91 -3.57 10.02
N VAL A 7 3.21 -3.85 8.92
CA VAL A 7 3.67 -3.62 7.56
C VAL A 7 2.60 -2.95 6.70
N TYR A 8 3.03 -2.31 5.62
CA TYR A 8 2.13 -1.81 4.58
C TYR A 8 2.64 -2.20 3.20
N LYS A 9 1.73 -2.32 2.25
CA LYS A 9 2.05 -2.69 0.87
C LYS A 9 2.75 -1.55 0.16
N ILE A 10 3.88 -1.87 -0.49
CA ILE A 10 4.64 -0.91 -1.30
C ILE A 10 4.68 -1.26 -2.78
N GLY A 11 4.23 -2.43 -3.17
CA GLY A 11 4.20 -2.84 -4.57
C GLY A 11 3.96 -4.32 -4.78
N ILE A 12 4.29 -4.76 -5.99
CA ILE A 12 4.12 -6.15 -6.43
C ILE A 12 5.29 -6.56 -7.32
N PHE A 13 5.79 -7.76 -7.13
CA PHE A 13 6.69 -8.40 -8.10
C PHE A 13 5.88 -8.90 -9.29
N ASN A 14 6.39 -8.60 -10.49
CA ASN A 14 5.81 -9.05 -11.74
C ASN A 14 6.55 -10.29 -12.26
N LYS A 15 7.03 -10.24 -13.49
CA LYS A 15 7.73 -11.36 -14.13
C LYS A 15 9.23 -11.36 -13.78
N PRO A 16 9.88 -12.52 -13.78
CA PRO A 16 11.32 -12.57 -13.82
C PRO A 16 11.88 -11.80 -15.02
N HIS A 17 13.01 -11.15 -14.81
CA HIS A 17 13.77 -10.48 -15.86
C HIS A 17 15.09 -11.21 -16.11
N GLY A 18 15.31 -11.67 -17.36
CA GLY A 18 16.50 -12.42 -17.69
C GLY A 18 16.58 -13.80 -17.02
N ILE A 19 17.78 -14.31 -16.83
CA ILE A 19 18.05 -15.68 -16.36
C ILE A 19 18.73 -15.76 -14.99
N HIS A 20 19.11 -14.61 -14.42
CA HIS A 20 19.91 -14.54 -13.19
C HIS A 20 19.09 -14.30 -11.92
N GLY A 21 17.75 -14.41 -12.00
CA GLY A 21 16.87 -14.28 -10.83
C GLY A 21 16.42 -12.86 -10.53
N GLU A 22 16.66 -11.89 -11.41
CA GLU A 22 16.09 -10.55 -11.26
C GLU A 22 14.56 -10.58 -11.41
N LEU A 23 13.88 -9.76 -10.64
CA LEU A 23 12.44 -9.58 -10.64
C LEU A 23 12.07 -8.17 -11.07
N SER A 24 11.10 -8.06 -11.96
CA SER A 24 10.45 -6.77 -12.23
C SER A 24 9.55 -6.42 -11.05
N PHE A 25 9.77 -5.26 -10.46
CA PHE A 25 9.06 -4.75 -9.30
C PHE A 25 8.33 -3.46 -9.66
N THR A 26 7.00 -3.49 -9.62
CA THR A 26 6.18 -2.28 -9.72
C THR A 26 5.86 -1.81 -8.31
N PHE A 27 6.29 -0.62 -7.97
CA PHE A 27 6.12 -0.05 -6.63
C PHE A 27 5.24 1.20 -6.68
N THR A 28 4.52 1.42 -5.60
CA THR A 28 3.73 2.63 -5.32
C THR A 28 4.44 3.55 -4.33
N ASP A 29 5.45 3.01 -3.63
CA ASP A 29 6.25 3.72 -2.66
C ASP A 29 7.71 3.27 -2.77
N ASP A 30 8.62 4.21 -2.93
CA ASP A 30 10.06 3.99 -3.05
C ASP A 30 10.79 4.03 -1.70
N ILE A 31 10.07 3.83 -0.60
CA ILE A 31 10.61 3.86 0.77
C ILE A 31 11.85 2.97 0.92
N PHE A 32 11.90 1.83 0.22
CA PHE A 32 13.00 0.89 0.27
C PHE A 32 14.33 1.51 -0.22
N ASP A 33 14.26 2.45 -1.15
CA ASP A 33 15.43 3.22 -1.63
C ASP A 33 15.78 4.38 -0.68
N ARG A 34 14.77 5.12 -0.24
CA ARG A 34 14.96 6.29 0.64
C ARG A 34 15.59 5.94 1.99
N VAL A 35 15.30 4.76 2.53
CA VAL A 35 15.85 4.27 3.80
C VAL A 35 16.98 3.26 3.62
N GLU A 36 17.45 3.05 2.38
CA GLU A 36 18.50 2.08 2.06
C GLU A 36 18.21 0.70 2.67
N ALA A 37 17.03 0.15 2.35
CA ALA A 37 16.52 -1.07 2.95
C ALA A 37 17.43 -2.28 2.69
N GLU A 38 17.65 -3.08 3.71
CA GLU A 38 18.37 -4.35 3.59
C GLU A 38 17.48 -5.50 3.09
N TYR A 39 16.15 -5.40 3.25
CA TYR A 39 15.21 -6.45 2.90
C TYR A 39 13.85 -5.89 2.48
N LEU A 40 13.11 -6.71 1.74
CA LEU A 40 11.69 -6.53 1.44
C LEU A 40 10.88 -7.67 2.08
N ILE A 41 9.62 -7.41 2.38
CA ILE A 41 8.71 -8.42 2.95
C ILE A 41 7.76 -8.87 1.87
N CYS A 42 7.72 -10.18 1.60
CA CYS A 42 6.86 -10.78 0.59
C CYS A 42 5.73 -11.57 1.25
N LEU A 43 4.53 -11.45 0.69
CA LEU A 43 3.39 -12.26 1.12
C LEU A 43 3.37 -13.56 0.31
N LEU A 44 3.85 -14.66 0.93
CA LEU A 44 3.89 -16.00 0.35
C LEU A 44 2.91 -16.90 1.10
N ASP A 45 1.95 -17.47 0.39
CA ASP A 45 0.96 -18.39 0.98
C ASP A 45 0.30 -17.85 2.26
N GLY A 46 0.02 -16.55 2.29
CA GLY A 46 -0.58 -15.87 3.45
C GLY A 46 0.40 -15.54 4.58
N ILE A 47 1.69 -15.78 4.39
CA ILE A 47 2.73 -15.53 5.39
C ILE A 47 3.65 -14.41 4.91
N LEU A 48 3.92 -13.45 5.80
CA LEU A 48 4.85 -12.36 5.56
C LEU A 48 6.28 -12.81 5.85
N VAL A 49 7.11 -12.88 4.81
CA VAL A 49 8.49 -13.40 4.89
C VAL A 49 9.47 -12.34 4.39
N PRO A 50 10.51 -11.98 5.16
CA PRO A 50 11.55 -11.07 4.73
C PRO A 50 12.51 -11.76 3.75
N PHE A 51 12.86 -11.05 2.67
CA PHE A 51 13.90 -11.44 1.71
C PHE A 51 14.92 -10.32 1.58
N PHE A 52 16.18 -10.64 1.77
CA PHE A 52 17.24 -9.67 1.69
C PHE A 52 17.49 -9.23 0.26
N LEU A 53 17.74 -7.92 0.09
CA LEU A 53 18.11 -7.31 -1.16
C LEU A 53 19.59 -7.52 -1.43
N GLU A 54 19.92 -8.08 -2.58
CA GLU A 54 21.29 -8.15 -3.07
C GLU A 54 21.64 -6.89 -3.85
N GLU A 55 20.78 -6.53 -4.78
CA GLU A 55 20.86 -5.28 -5.56
C GLU A 55 19.52 -4.91 -6.17
N TYR A 56 19.37 -3.67 -6.57
CA TYR A 56 18.25 -3.19 -7.37
C TYR A 56 18.66 -2.00 -8.23
N ARG A 57 17.89 -1.77 -9.29
CA ARG A 57 18.06 -0.59 -10.16
C ARG A 57 16.70 -0.15 -10.70
N PHE A 58 16.51 1.16 -10.76
CA PHE A 58 15.29 1.74 -11.30
C PHE A 58 15.26 1.64 -12.84
N ARG A 59 14.08 1.32 -13.37
CA ARG A 59 13.78 1.35 -14.81
C ARG A 59 12.91 2.55 -15.17
N SER A 60 12.07 2.98 -14.25
CA SER A 60 11.19 4.13 -14.35
C SER A 60 10.86 4.67 -12.95
N ASP A 61 10.00 5.66 -12.88
CA ASP A 61 9.51 6.22 -11.61
C ASP A 61 8.67 5.23 -10.78
N THR A 62 8.19 4.16 -11.40
CA THR A 62 7.30 3.17 -10.76
C THR A 62 7.79 1.73 -10.88
N THR A 63 8.91 1.48 -11.56
CA THR A 63 9.40 0.13 -11.80
C THR A 63 10.90 0.02 -11.54
N ALA A 64 11.28 -1.02 -10.83
CA ALA A 64 12.68 -1.39 -10.59
C ALA A 64 12.92 -2.85 -10.98
N LEU A 65 14.17 -3.21 -11.24
CA LEU A 65 14.64 -4.59 -11.25
C LEU A 65 15.29 -4.89 -9.93
N VAL A 66 14.84 -5.94 -9.28
CA VAL A 66 15.25 -6.32 -7.92
C VAL A 66 15.87 -7.71 -7.95
N LYS A 67 17.03 -7.85 -7.33
CA LYS A 67 17.69 -9.13 -7.07
C LYS A 67 17.62 -9.42 -5.59
N LEU A 68 17.01 -10.55 -5.24
CA LEU A 68 16.94 -11.04 -3.86
C LEU A 68 18.05 -12.07 -3.61
N GLU A 69 18.59 -12.08 -2.40
CA GLU A 69 19.57 -13.09 -2.01
C GLU A 69 18.99 -14.50 -2.12
N GLY A 70 19.75 -15.41 -2.71
CA GLY A 70 19.36 -16.81 -2.90
C GLY A 70 18.37 -17.06 -4.06
N VAL A 71 17.96 -16.01 -4.78
CA VAL A 71 17.11 -16.12 -5.99
C VAL A 71 18.00 -15.91 -7.22
N ASP A 72 18.68 -16.96 -7.67
CA ASP A 72 19.77 -16.87 -8.64
C ASP A 72 19.39 -17.37 -10.05
N THR A 73 18.17 -17.86 -10.23
CA THR A 73 17.67 -18.40 -11.49
C THR A 73 16.28 -17.86 -11.81
N ALA A 74 15.95 -17.82 -13.11
CA ALA A 74 14.61 -17.44 -13.56
C ALA A 74 13.54 -18.40 -12.99
N GLU A 75 13.85 -19.66 -12.78
CA GLU A 75 12.94 -20.64 -12.19
C GLU A 75 12.59 -20.30 -10.75
N ARG A 76 13.57 -19.95 -9.92
CA ARG A 76 13.33 -19.47 -8.54
C ARG A 76 12.61 -18.14 -8.51
N ALA A 77 12.94 -17.24 -9.41
CA ALA A 77 12.27 -15.94 -9.53
C ALA A 77 10.79 -16.06 -9.90
N ARG A 78 10.40 -17.08 -10.66
CA ARG A 78 8.98 -17.32 -11.00
C ARG A 78 8.08 -17.54 -9.78
N MET A 79 8.61 -18.03 -8.67
CA MET A 79 7.87 -18.22 -7.42
C MET A 79 7.40 -16.89 -6.84
N PHE A 80 8.02 -15.78 -7.21
CA PHE A 80 7.68 -14.43 -6.77
C PHE A 80 6.75 -13.68 -7.75
N THR A 81 6.33 -14.29 -8.84
CA THR A 81 5.42 -13.66 -9.81
C THR A 81 4.08 -13.33 -9.16
N ASN A 82 3.63 -12.08 -9.27
CA ASN A 82 2.41 -11.55 -8.67
C ASN A 82 2.41 -11.59 -7.12
N ILE A 83 3.58 -11.66 -6.50
CA ILE A 83 3.69 -11.59 -5.04
C ILE A 83 3.67 -10.14 -4.58
N GLU A 84 2.78 -9.85 -3.64
CA GLU A 84 2.70 -8.55 -2.99
C GLU A 84 3.90 -8.31 -2.09
N VAL A 85 4.43 -7.09 -2.16
CA VAL A 85 5.61 -6.65 -1.42
C VAL A 85 5.21 -5.61 -0.38
N TYR A 86 5.66 -5.83 0.84
CA TYR A 86 5.38 -5.02 2.01
C TYR A 86 6.65 -4.45 2.61
N PHE A 87 6.48 -3.41 3.41
CA PHE A 87 7.56 -2.75 4.13
C PHE A 87 7.14 -2.45 5.58
N PRO A 88 8.09 -2.45 6.55
CA PRO A 88 7.74 -2.16 7.94
C PRO A 88 7.23 -0.74 8.14
N LEU A 89 6.11 -0.59 8.84
CA LEU A 89 5.50 0.72 9.16
C LEU A 89 6.44 1.65 9.92
N LYS A 90 7.31 1.09 10.78
CA LYS A 90 8.27 1.88 11.55
C LYS A 90 9.19 2.75 10.71
N HIS A 91 9.51 2.32 9.48
CA HIS A 91 10.35 3.10 8.56
C HIS A 91 9.56 4.15 7.79
N ALA A 92 8.25 3.95 7.61
CA ALA A 92 7.39 4.97 7.01
C ALA A 92 7.26 6.21 7.89
N GLU A 93 7.31 6.06 9.20
CA GLU A 93 7.31 7.18 10.15
C GLU A 93 8.56 8.06 10.02
N GLU A 94 9.68 7.48 9.58
CA GLU A 94 10.96 8.18 9.36
C GLU A 94 10.97 8.99 8.06
N ALA A 95 10.14 8.63 7.09
CA ALA A 95 10.11 9.25 5.76
C ALA A 95 9.41 10.63 5.74
N GLY A 96 8.63 10.96 6.76
CA GLY A 96 7.92 12.23 6.88
C GLY A 96 6.60 12.31 6.09
N PRO A 97 5.75 13.30 6.42
CA PRO A 97 4.48 13.49 5.74
C PRO A 97 4.69 13.95 4.28
N GLY A 98 3.92 13.41 3.37
CA GLY A 98 3.90 13.77 1.94
C GLY A 98 4.67 12.84 1.00
N GLU A 99 5.40 11.87 1.52
CA GLU A 99 6.16 10.88 0.74
C GLU A 99 5.56 9.47 0.85
N LEU A 100 4.47 9.30 1.60
CA LEU A 100 3.82 8.01 1.81
C LEU A 100 2.89 7.67 0.65
N SER A 101 2.89 6.40 0.24
CA SER A 101 1.87 5.91 -0.69
C SER A 101 0.50 5.82 -0.01
N TRP A 102 -0.56 5.84 -0.81
CA TRP A 102 -1.93 5.68 -0.28
C TRP A 102 -2.14 4.33 0.42
N ASP A 103 -1.41 3.29 0.01
CA ASP A 103 -1.43 1.96 0.65
C ASP A 103 -1.01 1.98 2.13
N PHE A 104 -0.26 3.01 2.54
CA PHE A 104 0.09 3.22 3.94
C PHE A 104 -1.13 3.34 4.85
N PHE A 105 -2.22 3.88 4.34
CA PHE A 105 -3.44 4.13 5.11
C PHE A 105 -4.35 2.91 5.26
N VAL A 106 -4.03 1.78 4.64
CA VAL A 106 -4.76 0.53 4.88
C VAL A 106 -4.64 0.15 6.35
N GLY A 107 -5.78 -0.07 7.01
CA GLY A 107 -5.89 -0.30 8.46
C GLY A 107 -6.11 0.97 9.29
N PHE A 108 -6.10 2.15 8.68
CA PHE A 108 -6.48 3.39 9.35
C PHE A 108 -8.00 3.50 9.46
N ARG A 109 -8.45 4.10 10.56
CA ARG A 109 -9.84 4.54 10.69
C ARG A 109 -10.00 5.88 9.97
N MET A 110 -10.99 5.96 9.10
CA MET A 110 -11.34 7.20 8.42
C MET A 110 -12.46 7.91 9.16
N GLU A 111 -12.24 9.17 9.46
CA GLU A 111 -13.22 10.08 10.05
C GLU A 111 -13.49 11.23 9.09
N GLU A 112 -14.75 11.59 8.94
CA GLU A 112 -15.19 12.72 8.13
C GLU A 112 -15.73 13.82 9.03
N VAL A 113 -15.33 15.09 8.75
CA VAL A 113 -15.59 16.23 9.66
C VAL A 113 -17.07 16.47 9.94
N HIS A 114 -17.99 16.13 9.03
CA HIS A 114 -19.45 16.35 9.17
C HIS A 114 -20.20 15.07 9.56
N HIS A 115 -19.69 13.90 9.21
CA HIS A 115 -20.39 12.60 9.35
C HIS A 115 -19.79 11.72 10.47
N GLY A 116 -18.64 12.09 11.03
CA GLY A 116 -17.95 11.31 12.04
C GLY A 116 -17.21 10.11 11.47
N THR A 117 -17.14 9.02 12.21
CA THR A 117 -16.42 7.81 11.80
C THR A 117 -17.09 7.15 10.61
N LEU A 118 -16.35 7.00 9.51
CA LEU A 118 -16.79 6.26 8.33
C LEU A 118 -16.49 4.77 8.47
N GLY A 119 -15.30 4.40 8.90
CA GLY A 119 -14.89 3.02 9.06
C GLY A 119 -13.41 2.84 8.83
N GLU A 120 -12.98 1.59 8.66
CA GLU A 120 -11.60 1.23 8.39
C GLU A 120 -11.31 1.23 6.89
N VAL A 121 -10.16 1.80 6.52
CA VAL A 121 -9.61 1.66 5.16
C VAL A 121 -9.13 0.23 4.98
N THR A 122 -9.80 -0.53 4.12
CA THR A 122 -9.52 -1.96 3.90
C THR A 122 -8.61 -2.20 2.72
N ASP A 123 -8.63 -1.31 1.72
CA ASP A 123 -7.82 -1.42 0.51
C ASP A 123 -7.67 -0.05 -0.17
N VAL A 124 -6.83 -0.01 -1.18
CA VAL A 124 -6.65 1.14 -2.08
C VAL A 124 -6.81 0.67 -3.52
N ASP A 125 -7.82 1.20 -4.20
CA ASP A 125 -8.10 0.89 -5.60
C ASP A 125 -7.36 1.86 -6.53
N THR A 126 -6.40 1.33 -7.28
CA THR A 126 -5.63 2.05 -8.30
C THR A 126 -6.01 1.63 -9.72
N SER A 127 -7.08 0.86 -9.88
CA SER A 127 -7.51 0.34 -11.19
C SER A 127 -8.08 1.41 -12.13
N THR A 128 -8.46 2.56 -11.57
CA THR A 128 -8.97 3.72 -12.32
C THR A 128 -7.94 4.86 -12.36
N ILE A 129 -8.22 5.90 -13.15
CA ILE A 129 -7.37 7.10 -13.23
C ILE A 129 -7.24 7.78 -11.85
N ASN A 130 -8.29 7.72 -11.06
CA ASN A 130 -8.31 8.26 -9.70
C ASN A 130 -8.08 7.14 -8.71
N THR A 131 -7.14 7.31 -7.80
CA THR A 131 -6.95 6.40 -6.68
C THR A 131 -8.08 6.58 -5.68
N LEU A 132 -8.63 5.46 -5.19
CA LEU A 132 -9.73 5.44 -4.25
C LEU A 132 -9.33 4.64 -2.99
N PHE A 133 -9.66 5.17 -1.82
CA PHE A 133 -9.72 4.35 -0.61
C PHE A 133 -10.97 3.49 -0.64
N VAL A 134 -10.83 2.22 -0.31
CA VAL A 134 -11.94 1.33 -0.02
C VAL A 134 -12.14 1.30 1.48
N VAL A 135 -13.27 1.81 1.95
CA VAL A 135 -13.59 1.94 3.39
C VAL A 135 -14.75 1.02 3.72
N ASP A 136 -14.61 0.25 4.78
CA ASP A 136 -15.72 -0.54 5.32
C ASP A 136 -16.67 0.39 6.09
N TYR A 137 -17.75 0.78 5.44
CA TYR A 137 -18.79 1.62 5.99
C TYR A 137 -20.04 0.80 6.28
N GLN A 138 -20.27 0.47 7.55
CA GLN A 138 -21.44 -0.30 8.01
C GLN A 138 -21.62 -1.67 7.32
N GLY A 139 -20.51 -2.31 6.93
CA GLY A 139 -20.51 -3.61 6.25
C GLY A 139 -20.59 -3.52 4.73
N GLU A 140 -20.60 -2.32 4.17
CA GLU A 140 -20.57 -2.06 2.73
C GLU A 140 -19.29 -1.32 2.33
N GLU A 141 -18.87 -1.47 1.07
CA GLU A 141 -17.70 -0.75 0.55
C GLU A 141 -18.08 0.68 0.19
N LEU A 142 -17.44 1.64 0.85
CA LEU A 142 -17.49 3.04 0.48
C LEU A 142 -16.20 3.41 -0.24
N LEU A 143 -16.32 3.95 -1.45
CA LEU A 143 -15.19 4.42 -2.23
C LEU A 143 -14.97 5.92 -1.99
N VAL A 144 -13.80 6.27 -1.46
CA VAL A 144 -13.43 7.65 -1.12
C VAL A 144 -12.22 8.06 -1.94
N PRO A 145 -12.28 9.18 -2.70
CA PRO A 145 -11.12 9.65 -3.44
C PRO A 145 -9.90 9.88 -2.56
N ALA A 146 -8.78 9.27 -2.91
CA ALA A 146 -7.51 9.45 -2.25
C ALA A 146 -6.82 10.68 -2.85
N GLN A 147 -7.19 11.86 -2.36
CA GLN A 147 -6.66 13.14 -2.80
C GLN A 147 -6.23 13.96 -1.59
N GLU A 148 -5.06 14.56 -1.68
CA GLU A 148 -4.48 15.36 -0.58
C GLU A 148 -5.40 16.52 -0.18
N GLU A 149 -6.13 17.10 -1.12
CA GLU A 149 -7.04 18.22 -0.88
C GLU A 149 -8.19 17.90 0.08
N PHE A 150 -8.56 16.62 0.22
CA PHE A 150 -9.62 16.17 1.13
C PHE A 150 -9.08 15.78 2.51
N ILE A 151 -7.76 15.64 2.65
CA ILE A 151 -7.16 15.23 3.92
C ILE A 151 -6.95 16.45 4.81
N ILE A 152 -7.57 16.43 5.98
CA ILE A 152 -7.47 17.50 6.99
C ILE A 152 -6.37 17.18 7.99
N ASP A 153 -6.28 15.94 8.46
CA ASP A 153 -5.33 15.52 9.46
C ASP A 153 -4.99 14.04 9.34
N ILE A 154 -3.77 13.68 9.74
CA ILE A 154 -3.28 12.30 9.78
C ILE A 154 -2.66 12.07 11.15
N ASP A 155 -3.32 11.26 11.97
CA ASP A 155 -2.79 10.77 13.24
C ASP A 155 -2.20 9.37 13.06
N GLN A 156 -0.91 9.31 12.78
CA GLN A 156 -0.20 8.04 12.56
C GLN A 156 -0.15 7.18 13.82
N LYS A 157 -0.07 7.81 14.99
CA LYS A 157 0.02 7.11 16.27
C LYS A 157 -1.23 6.31 16.58
N HIS A 158 -2.40 6.90 16.34
CA HIS A 158 -3.70 6.27 16.58
C HIS A 158 -4.30 5.64 15.32
N LYS A 159 -3.61 5.76 14.18
CA LYS A 159 -4.06 5.29 12.88
C LYS A 159 -5.44 5.85 12.51
N VAL A 160 -5.53 7.16 12.50
CA VAL A 160 -6.74 7.90 12.11
C VAL A 160 -6.40 8.87 10.98
N ILE A 161 -7.20 8.83 9.93
CA ILE A 161 -7.18 9.82 8.86
C ILE A 161 -8.48 10.62 8.89
N THR A 162 -8.39 11.93 8.97
CA THR A 162 -9.53 12.83 8.97
C THR A 162 -9.66 13.49 7.60
N VAL A 163 -10.84 13.41 7.01
CA VAL A 163 -11.14 13.95 5.69
C VAL A 163 -12.33 14.90 5.74
N ASP A 164 -12.32 15.86 4.81
CA ASP A 164 -13.44 16.73 4.50
C ASP A 164 -13.85 16.47 3.04
N LEU A 165 -14.98 15.79 2.87
CA LEU A 165 -15.44 15.31 1.58
C LEU A 165 -16.55 16.22 1.02
N PRO A 166 -16.63 16.38 -0.33
CA PRO A 166 -17.73 17.10 -0.95
C PRO A 166 -19.08 16.52 -0.58
N GLU A 167 -20.08 17.39 -0.44
CA GLU A 167 -21.47 16.98 -0.22
C GLU A 167 -21.92 16.01 -1.33
N GLY A 168 -22.62 14.95 -0.92
CA GLY A 168 -23.14 13.94 -1.84
C GLY A 168 -22.21 12.77 -2.10
N LEU A 169 -20.95 12.81 -1.66
CA LEU A 169 -20.02 11.71 -1.86
C LEU A 169 -20.29 10.57 -0.87
N ILE A 170 -20.82 10.90 0.32
CA ILE A 170 -21.23 9.96 1.36
C ILE A 170 -22.74 9.73 1.34
N ALA A 171 -23.47 10.28 0.40
CA ALA A 171 -24.90 10.00 0.24
C ALA A 171 -25.10 8.56 -0.25
N LEU A 172 -24.67 7.61 0.58
CA LEU A 172 -25.14 6.24 0.54
C LEU A 172 -26.50 6.25 1.22
N ASP A 173 -27.53 6.26 0.37
CA ASP A 173 -28.90 5.90 0.69
C ASP A 173 -29.53 6.59 1.92
N GLU A 174 -29.79 7.86 1.83
CA GLU A 174 -31.11 8.32 2.21
C GLU A 174 -32.10 7.82 1.14
N THR A 175 -32.10 6.51 0.88
CA THR A 175 -33.15 5.88 0.10
C THR A 175 -34.34 5.69 1.03
N GLU A 176 -35.29 6.58 0.79
CA GLU A 176 -36.71 6.25 0.70
C GLU A 176 -37.31 5.56 1.93
N GLU A 177 -37.56 6.34 2.93
CA GLU A 177 -38.86 6.17 3.60
C GLU A 177 -39.90 7.00 2.84
N VAL A 178 -40.59 6.34 1.94
CA VAL A 178 -41.90 6.76 1.50
C VAL A 178 -42.92 5.99 2.30
#